data_528139325b5aaa8f06d4d6979a6f2be4
#
_entry.id   528139325b5aaa8f06d4d6979a6f2be4
#
_cell.length_a   1.000
_cell.length_b   1.000
_cell.length_c   1.000
_cell.angle_alpha   90.00
_cell.angle_beta   90.00
_cell.angle_gamma   90.00
#
_symmetry.space_group_name_H-M   'P 1'
#
loop_
_entity.id
_entity.type
_entity.pdbx_description
1 polymer ?
#
loop_
_entity_poly.entity_id
_entity_poly.type
_entity_poly.pdbx_seq_one_letter_code
_entity_poly.pdbx_strand_id
1 'polypeptide(L)'
;MALLAAALAFGAWGLWRSFSGQDAPAPAPAGAAAATPRQMQAELEQLRQRVATLGRSDAISRQANRDLQSALAERDEEISGLRADVAFYERLVGATGQRRGLTVHALKMQAQDGAPSAWHFTTTLTQNLNRGAVSAGRLTLFLEGTRNGKLEKLAWTDLRQQADAPGVGYSFKYFEQVEGDVFVPAGLTPVRVTVRLVPQSGAAVEQSFTWADATREAAATTAEAGRSGT
;
A
#
# COMPACT_ATOMS: atom_id res chain seq x y z
N MET A 1 27.57 -11.41 17.39
CA MET A 1 28.15 -11.66 18.75
C MET A 1 28.80 -10.39 19.34
N ALA A 2 29.62 -9.62 18.61
CA ALA A 2 30.33 -8.45 19.16
C ALA A 2 29.38 -7.33 19.66
N LEU A 3 28.26 -7.05 18.97
CA LEU A 3 27.28 -6.03 19.38
C LEU A 3 26.52 -6.38 20.67
N LEU A 4 26.25 -7.65 20.90
CA LEU A 4 25.60 -8.14 22.11
C LEU A 4 26.54 -8.03 23.35
N ALA A 5 27.83 -8.30 23.17
CA ALA A 5 28.85 -8.13 24.22
C ALA A 5 29.03 -6.64 24.59
N ALA A 6 29.01 -5.73 23.63
CA ALA A 6 29.09 -4.28 23.85
C ALA A 6 27.87 -3.75 24.63
N ALA A 7 26.66 -4.22 24.32
CA ALA A 7 25.45 -3.82 25.02
C ALA A 7 25.42 -4.30 26.47
N LEU A 8 25.89 -5.50 26.73
CA LEU A 8 25.99 -6.06 28.09
C LEU A 8 27.07 -5.33 28.93
N ALA A 9 28.21 -4.97 28.33
CA ALA A 9 29.25 -4.21 28.98
C ALA A 9 28.78 -2.77 29.36
N PHE A 10 27.99 -2.12 28.48
CA PHE A 10 27.45 -0.80 28.75
C PHE A 10 26.36 -0.83 29.84
N GLY A 11 25.52 -1.87 29.83
CA GLY A 11 24.52 -2.11 30.88
C GLY A 11 25.15 -2.38 32.26
N ALA A 12 26.20 -3.21 32.32
CA ALA A 12 26.91 -3.50 33.55
C ALA A 12 27.65 -2.27 34.09
N TRP A 13 28.23 -1.45 33.20
CA TRP A 13 28.90 -0.20 33.61
C TRP A 13 27.91 0.84 34.13
N GLY A 14 26.72 0.97 33.55
CA GLY A 14 25.65 1.82 34.02
C GLY A 14 25.13 1.44 35.41
N LEU A 15 24.94 0.14 35.64
CA LEU A 15 24.55 -0.44 36.94
C LEU A 15 25.63 -0.20 38.00
N TRP A 16 26.90 -0.44 37.66
CA TRP A 16 28.01 -0.23 38.61
C TRP A 16 28.14 1.24 39.02
N ARG A 17 27.98 2.19 38.06
CA ARG A 17 28.00 3.63 38.34
C ARG A 17 26.83 4.09 39.21
N SER A 18 25.67 3.45 39.11
CA SER A 18 24.49 3.73 39.93
C SER A 18 24.63 3.24 41.36
N PHE A 19 25.37 2.12 41.55
CA PHE A 19 25.62 1.52 42.90
C PHE A 19 26.84 2.07 43.58
N SER A 20 27.89 2.46 42.89
CA SER A 20 29.15 2.96 43.49
C SER A 20 29.12 4.42 43.89
N GLY A 21 27.99 5.12 43.74
CA GLY A 21 27.80 6.51 44.18
C GLY A 21 27.20 6.67 45.59
N GLN A 22 27.00 5.61 46.34
CA GLN A 22 26.17 5.65 47.55
C GLN A 22 26.90 5.44 48.90
N ASP A 23 28.23 5.43 48.92
CA ASP A 23 28.96 5.30 50.18
C ASP A 23 30.04 6.42 50.34
N ALA A 24 29.61 7.67 50.29
CA ALA A 24 30.31 8.70 51.04
C ALA A 24 29.47 9.04 52.28
N PRO A 25 29.99 8.87 53.49
CA PRO A 25 29.30 9.31 54.66
C PRO A 25 29.12 10.81 54.55
N ALA A 26 27.87 11.24 54.44
CA ALA A 26 27.50 12.68 54.46
C ALA A 26 28.11 13.23 55.76
N PRO A 27 28.85 14.37 55.67
CA PRO A 27 29.23 15.06 56.90
C PRO A 27 27.92 15.47 57.58
N ALA A 28 27.84 15.07 58.87
CA ALA A 28 26.71 15.44 59.72
C ALA A 28 26.47 16.95 59.63
N PRO A 29 25.22 17.41 59.47
CA PRO A 29 24.95 18.81 59.37
C PRO A 29 25.28 19.46 60.70
N ALA A 30 26.48 20.06 60.79
CA ALA A 30 26.84 21.00 61.83
C ALA A 30 25.97 22.23 61.67
N GLY A 31 24.97 22.35 62.53
CA GLY A 31 24.14 23.53 62.66
C GLY A 31 23.11 23.65 61.57
N ALA A 32 21.85 23.42 61.93
CA ALA A 32 20.72 23.99 61.21
C ALA A 32 20.86 25.51 61.29
N ALA A 33 21.67 26.08 60.35
CA ALA A 33 21.66 27.51 60.12
C ALA A 33 20.23 27.83 59.65
N ALA A 34 19.41 28.40 60.51
CA ALA A 34 18.09 28.88 60.18
C ALA A 34 18.20 29.69 58.88
N ALA A 35 17.58 29.15 57.81
CA ALA A 35 17.63 29.76 56.47
C ALA A 35 17.25 31.25 56.64
N THR A 36 18.14 32.11 56.22
CA THR A 36 17.91 33.55 56.33
C THR A 36 16.58 33.91 55.63
N PRO A 37 15.77 34.85 56.16
CA PRO A 37 14.48 35.21 55.56
C PRO A 37 14.59 35.48 54.04
N ARG A 38 15.71 35.96 53.55
CA ARG A 38 15.99 36.15 52.13
C ARG A 38 16.11 34.84 51.35
N GLN A 39 16.71 33.79 51.94
CA GLN A 39 16.84 32.47 51.31
C GLN A 39 15.45 31.80 51.20
N MET A 40 14.64 31.87 52.22
CA MET A 40 13.26 31.38 52.21
C MET A 40 12.39 32.11 51.17
N GLN A 41 12.54 33.42 51.04
CA GLN A 41 11.83 34.20 50.02
C GLN A 41 12.26 33.79 48.59
N ALA A 42 13.56 33.63 48.32
CA ALA A 42 14.04 33.16 47.03
C ALA A 42 13.56 31.75 46.69
N GLU A 43 13.48 30.84 47.66
CA GLU A 43 12.96 29.49 47.48
C GLU A 43 11.44 29.51 47.23
N LEU A 44 10.69 30.34 47.92
CA LEU A 44 9.26 30.52 47.64
C LEU A 44 9.00 31.07 46.23
N GLU A 45 9.80 32.04 45.80
CA GLU A 45 9.67 32.56 44.42
C GLU A 45 10.03 31.50 43.37
N GLN A 46 11.09 30.72 43.59
CA GLN A 46 11.48 29.62 42.73
C GLN A 46 10.37 28.54 42.67
N LEU A 47 9.79 28.15 43.81
CA LEU A 47 8.67 27.22 43.85
C LEU A 47 7.45 27.76 43.11
N ARG A 48 7.11 29.04 43.27
CA ARG A 48 6.01 29.69 42.56
C ARG A 48 6.22 29.68 41.05
N GLN A 49 7.44 29.96 40.61
CA GLN A 49 7.81 29.88 39.17
C GLN A 49 7.70 28.45 38.62
N ARG A 50 8.16 27.44 39.38
CA ARG A 50 8.01 26.03 39.00
C ARG A 50 6.54 25.62 38.90
N VAL A 51 5.72 25.99 39.89
CA VAL A 51 4.28 25.70 39.86
C VAL A 51 3.61 26.40 38.68
N ALA A 52 3.94 27.66 38.42
CA ALA A 52 3.40 28.38 37.25
C ALA A 52 3.81 27.74 35.92
N THR A 53 5.07 27.27 35.80
CA THR A 53 5.56 26.57 34.60
C THR A 53 4.89 25.23 34.43
N LEU A 54 4.77 24.43 35.50
CA LEU A 54 4.08 23.16 35.48
C LEU A 54 2.60 23.32 35.13
N GLY A 55 1.92 24.32 35.70
CA GLY A 55 0.54 24.62 35.38
C GLY A 55 0.30 25.02 33.93
N ARG A 56 1.24 25.80 33.34
CA ARG A 56 1.20 26.10 31.88
C ARG A 56 1.45 24.86 31.03
N SER A 57 2.42 24.04 31.39
CA SER A 57 2.72 22.80 30.69
C SER A 57 1.53 21.84 30.73
N ASP A 58 0.87 21.68 31.88
CA ASP A 58 -0.31 20.85 32.03
C ASP A 58 -1.50 21.39 31.21
N ALA A 59 -1.71 22.72 31.22
CA ALA A 59 -2.76 23.35 30.40
C ALA A 59 -2.51 23.12 28.89
N ILE A 60 -1.25 23.26 28.41
CA ILE A 60 -0.86 23.01 27.02
C ILE A 60 -1.07 21.53 26.67
N SER A 61 -0.66 20.61 27.55
CA SER A 61 -0.84 19.18 27.34
C SER A 61 -2.32 18.79 27.26
N ARG A 62 -3.15 19.34 28.12
CA ARG A 62 -4.61 19.11 28.06
C ARG A 62 -5.25 19.70 26.82
N GLN A 63 -4.78 20.86 26.37
CA GLN A 63 -5.25 21.45 25.11
C GLN A 63 -4.83 20.58 23.92
N ALA A 64 -3.56 20.20 23.83
CA ALA A 64 -3.05 19.33 22.77
C ALA A 64 -3.80 17.99 22.71
N ASN A 65 -4.13 17.39 23.87
CA ASN A 65 -4.94 16.17 23.90
C ASN A 65 -6.36 16.38 23.35
N ARG A 66 -7.00 17.51 23.67
CA ARG A 66 -8.33 17.83 23.10
C ARG A 66 -8.25 18.04 21.59
N ASP A 67 -7.24 18.76 21.13
CA ASP A 67 -7.04 19.02 19.70
C ASP A 67 -6.76 17.73 18.94
N LEU A 68 -5.97 16.80 19.50
CA LEU A 68 -5.74 15.47 18.93
C LEU A 68 -7.02 14.63 18.90
N GLN A 69 -7.83 14.65 19.97
CA GLN A 69 -9.10 13.93 19.99
C GLN A 69 -10.07 14.47 18.94
N SER A 70 -10.13 15.80 18.79
CA SER A 70 -10.94 16.45 17.76
C SER A 70 -10.48 16.08 16.35
N ALA A 71 -9.15 16.11 16.11
CA ALA A 71 -8.58 15.71 14.81
C ALA A 71 -8.82 14.24 14.49
N LEU A 72 -8.75 13.34 15.49
CA LEU A 72 -9.08 11.93 15.31
C LEU A 72 -10.56 11.73 14.96
N ALA A 73 -11.47 12.42 15.67
CA ALA A 73 -12.90 12.33 15.39
C ALA A 73 -13.23 12.82 13.97
N GLU A 74 -12.60 13.92 13.53
CA GLU A 74 -12.75 14.44 12.16
C GLU A 74 -12.25 13.43 11.11
N ARG A 75 -11.11 12.78 11.36
CA ARG A 75 -10.58 11.74 10.47
C ARG A 75 -11.46 10.50 10.43
N ASP A 76 -12.04 10.09 11.56
CA ASP A 76 -12.97 8.96 11.61
C ASP A 76 -14.25 9.26 10.82
N GLU A 77 -14.74 10.49 10.89
CA GLU A 77 -15.89 10.95 10.09
C GLU A 77 -15.57 10.97 8.60
N GLU A 78 -14.39 11.50 8.20
CA GLU A 78 -13.92 11.48 6.81
C GLU A 78 -13.80 10.05 6.27
N ILE A 79 -13.18 9.14 7.03
CA ILE A 79 -13.05 7.73 6.67
C ILE A 79 -14.43 7.07 6.53
N SER A 80 -15.35 7.38 7.43
CA SER A 80 -16.73 6.85 7.39
C SER A 80 -17.47 7.35 6.15
N GLY A 81 -17.34 8.64 5.81
CA GLY A 81 -17.88 9.23 4.59
C GLY A 81 -17.35 8.58 3.34
N LEU A 82 -16.01 8.47 3.23
CA LEU A 82 -15.38 7.80 2.08
C LEU A 82 -15.80 6.34 1.93
N ARG A 83 -15.97 5.61 3.04
CA ARG A 83 -16.48 4.22 3.00
C ARG A 83 -17.92 4.16 2.52
N ALA A 84 -18.76 5.11 2.92
CA ALA A 84 -20.14 5.18 2.45
C ALA A 84 -20.21 5.51 0.95
N ASP A 85 -19.36 6.40 0.46
CA ASP A 85 -19.23 6.73 -0.96
C ASP A 85 -18.76 5.53 -1.78
N VAL A 86 -17.72 4.83 -1.34
CA VAL A 86 -17.25 3.60 -1.98
C VAL A 86 -18.38 2.56 -2.03
N ALA A 87 -19.10 2.34 -0.93
CA ALA A 87 -20.22 1.39 -0.88
C ALA A 87 -21.40 1.83 -1.77
N PHE A 88 -21.60 3.14 -1.97
CA PHE A 88 -22.58 3.67 -2.90
C PHE A 88 -22.15 3.42 -4.35
N TYR A 89 -20.90 3.74 -4.71
CA TYR A 89 -20.34 3.48 -6.04
C TYR A 89 -20.33 1.99 -6.36
N GLU A 90 -19.95 1.13 -5.42
CA GLU A 90 -20.02 -0.32 -5.58
C GLU A 90 -21.46 -0.80 -5.88
N ARG A 91 -22.46 -0.22 -5.24
CA ARG A 91 -23.87 -0.54 -5.53
C ARG A 91 -24.31 -0.03 -6.91
N LEU A 92 -23.87 1.14 -7.30
CA LEU A 92 -24.20 1.75 -8.58
C LEU A 92 -23.55 1.02 -9.76
N VAL A 93 -22.29 0.65 -9.63
CA VAL A 93 -21.52 -0.13 -10.62
C VAL A 93 -21.91 -1.61 -10.55
N GLY A 94 -22.27 -2.13 -9.37
CA GLY A 94 -22.64 -3.52 -9.12
C GLY A 94 -24.03 -3.91 -9.59
N ALA A 95 -24.87 -2.97 -10.06
CA ALA A 95 -26.17 -3.27 -10.66
C ALA A 95 -26.05 -4.04 -12.01
N THR A 96 -24.86 -4.07 -12.60
CA THR A 96 -24.54 -4.90 -13.76
C THR A 96 -23.77 -6.15 -13.37
N GLY A 97 -24.43 -7.07 -12.64
CA GLY A 97 -24.00 -8.48 -12.52
C GLY A 97 -22.75 -8.72 -11.68
N GLN A 98 -22.73 -8.24 -10.45
CA GLN A 98 -21.59 -8.41 -9.53
C GLN A 98 -21.35 -9.87 -9.19
N ARG A 99 -20.33 -10.44 -9.75
CA ARG A 99 -19.77 -11.72 -9.34
C ARG A 99 -18.99 -11.49 -8.04
N ARG A 100 -19.53 -11.96 -6.91
CA ARG A 100 -18.80 -12.07 -5.65
C ARG A 100 -17.63 -13.02 -5.88
N GLY A 101 -16.41 -12.55 -5.65
CA GLY A 101 -15.23 -13.40 -5.78
C GLY A 101 -14.09 -12.75 -6.58
N LEU A 102 -13.34 -13.60 -7.23
CA LEU A 102 -12.21 -13.24 -8.10
C LEU A 102 -12.69 -12.43 -9.31
N THR A 103 -12.03 -11.30 -9.59
CA THR A 103 -12.39 -10.39 -10.68
C THR A 103 -11.13 -9.82 -11.35
N VAL A 104 -11.20 -9.60 -12.66
CA VAL A 104 -10.19 -8.81 -13.38
C VAL A 104 -10.61 -7.34 -13.31
N HIS A 105 -9.84 -6.53 -12.60
CA HIS A 105 -10.12 -5.11 -12.42
C HIS A 105 -9.68 -4.27 -13.61
N ALA A 106 -8.49 -4.52 -14.14
CA ALA A 106 -7.93 -3.78 -15.25
C ALA A 106 -6.99 -4.67 -16.09
N LEU A 107 -6.90 -4.36 -17.36
CA LEU A 107 -5.92 -4.90 -18.30
C LEU A 107 -5.26 -3.74 -19.04
N LYS A 108 -3.93 -3.72 -19.06
CA LYS A 108 -3.11 -2.79 -19.83
C LYS A 108 -2.26 -3.57 -20.83
N MET A 109 -2.16 -3.06 -22.03
CA MET A 109 -1.36 -3.63 -23.11
C MET A 109 -0.40 -2.55 -23.63
N GLN A 110 0.90 -2.86 -23.66
CA GLN A 110 1.94 -1.95 -24.13
C GLN A 110 2.75 -2.62 -25.22
N ALA A 111 2.95 -1.92 -26.34
CA ALA A 111 3.85 -2.39 -27.38
C ALA A 111 5.30 -2.38 -26.86
N GLN A 112 6.08 -3.40 -27.20
CA GLN A 112 7.49 -3.43 -26.84
C GLN A 112 8.33 -2.69 -27.89
N ASP A 113 9.24 -1.84 -27.42
CA ASP A 113 10.14 -1.09 -28.31
C ASP A 113 11.01 -2.03 -29.13
N GLY A 114 11.08 -1.80 -30.43
CA GLY A 114 11.88 -2.60 -31.36
C GLY A 114 11.27 -3.95 -31.77
N ALA A 115 10.10 -4.32 -31.25
CA ALA A 115 9.41 -5.56 -31.57
C ALA A 115 7.90 -5.33 -31.82
N PRO A 116 7.48 -4.89 -33.01
CA PRO A 116 6.11 -4.43 -33.28
C PRO A 116 5.02 -5.51 -33.09
N SER A 117 5.40 -6.77 -33.05
CA SER A 117 4.49 -7.89 -32.78
C SER A 117 4.47 -8.31 -31.30
N ALA A 118 5.39 -7.82 -30.47
CA ALA A 118 5.48 -8.17 -29.06
C ALA A 118 4.76 -7.13 -28.20
N TRP A 119 3.90 -7.61 -27.33
CA TRP A 119 3.10 -6.79 -26.41
C TRP A 119 3.28 -7.27 -25.00
N HIS A 120 3.58 -6.35 -24.12
CA HIS A 120 3.57 -6.59 -22.68
C HIS A 120 2.18 -6.34 -22.14
N PHE A 121 1.66 -7.25 -21.31
CA PHE A 121 0.39 -7.04 -20.61
C PHE A 121 0.60 -6.96 -19.11
N THR A 122 -0.15 -6.10 -18.47
CA THR A 122 -0.29 -6.00 -17.02
C THR A 122 -1.76 -6.11 -16.66
N THR A 123 -2.11 -7.13 -15.90
CA THR A 123 -3.49 -7.39 -15.47
C THR A 123 -3.60 -7.23 -13.96
N THR A 124 -4.50 -6.38 -13.49
CA THR A 124 -4.79 -6.22 -12.07
C THR A 124 -5.95 -7.13 -11.68
N LEU A 125 -5.67 -8.10 -10.83
CA LEU A 125 -6.64 -9.01 -10.26
C LEU A 125 -7.06 -8.53 -8.88
N THR A 126 -8.35 -8.62 -8.59
CA THR A 126 -8.89 -8.28 -7.26
C THR A 126 -9.83 -9.39 -6.79
N GLN A 127 -9.93 -9.52 -5.49
CA GLN A 127 -10.86 -10.45 -4.87
C GLN A 127 -11.69 -9.70 -3.83
N ASN A 128 -13.01 -9.73 -4.01
CA ASN A 128 -13.92 -9.21 -3.00
C ASN A 128 -14.16 -10.29 -1.95
N LEU A 129 -13.56 -10.09 -0.79
CA LEU A 129 -13.41 -11.15 0.21
C LEU A 129 -14.60 -11.33 1.13
N ASN A 130 -15.09 -12.56 1.13
CA ASN A 130 -15.54 -13.17 2.37
C ASN A 130 -14.34 -13.96 2.98
N ARG A 131 -13.71 -13.38 4.04
CA ARG A 131 -12.86 -14.07 5.02
C ARG A 131 -11.48 -14.58 4.58
N GLY A 132 -10.68 -13.76 3.89
CA GLY A 132 -9.23 -13.96 3.92
C GLY A 132 -8.66 -15.21 3.23
N ALA A 133 -9.43 -15.89 2.38
CA ALA A 133 -8.92 -17.00 1.59
C ALA A 133 -7.99 -16.50 0.48
N VAL A 134 -6.90 -17.25 0.25
CA VAL A 134 -6.00 -17.01 -0.86
C VAL A 134 -6.64 -17.53 -2.15
N SER A 135 -6.72 -16.68 -3.19
CA SER A 135 -7.06 -17.11 -4.54
C SER A 135 -5.80 -17.43 -5.31
N ALA A 136 -5.68 -18.67 -5.77
CA ALA A 136 -4.58 -19.11 -6.61
C ALA A 136 -5.11 -19.80 -7.86
N GLY A 137 -4.41 -19.67 -8.98
CA GLY A 137 -4.85 -20.26 -10.25
C GLY A 137 -3.93 -19.90 -11.41
N ARG A 138 -4.49 -19.96 -12.63
CA ARG A 138 -3.79 -19.62 -13.87
C ARG A 138 -4.60 -18.62 -14.69
N LEU A 139 -3.88 -17.66 -15.27
CA LEU A 139 -4.41 -16.65 -16.16
C LEU A 139 -4.01 -16.99 -17.61
N THR A 140 -4.94 -16.85 -18.52
CA THR A 140 -4.72 -16.95 -19.97
C THR A 140 -5.44 -15.79 -20.67
N LEU A 141 -4.93 -15.39 -21.85
CA LEU A 141 -5.54 -14.37 -22.69
C LEU A 141 -6.06 -14.98 -23.98
N PHE A 142 -7.14 -14.40 -24.48
CA PHE A 142 -7.65 -14.63 -25.84
C PHE A 142 -7.72 -13.27 -26.54
N LEU A 143 -7.29 -13.23 -27.80
CA LEU A 143 -7.34 -12.03 -28.62
C LEU A 143 -8.29 -12.24 -29.79
N GLU A 144 -9.25 -11.35 -29.93
CA GLU A 144 -10.13 -11.30 -31.09
C GLU A 144 -9.73 -10.09 -31.94
N GLY A 145 -9.56 -10.32 -33.23
CA GLY A 145 -9.19 -9.29 -34.20
C GLY A 145 -9.71 -9.60 -35.57
N THR A 146 -9.48 -8.69 -36.51
CA THR A 146 -9.84 -8.87 -37.92
C THR A 146 -8.58 -8.99 -38.78
N ARG A 147 -8.57 -9.98 -39.66
CA ARG A 147 -7.54 -10.17 -40.68
C ARG A 147 -8.23 -10.36 -42.03
N ASN A 148 -7.88 -9.55 -43.01
CA ASN A 148 -8.50 -9.57 -44.37
C ASN A 148 -10.04 -9.53 -44.30
N GLY A 149 -10.60 -8.74 -43.37
CA GLY A 149 -12.05 -8.58 -43.20
C GLY A 149 -12.76 -9.76 -42.49
N LYS A 150 -12.03 -10.81 -42.07
CA LYS A 150 -12.57 -11.94 -41.30
C LYS A 150 -12.18 -11.83 -39.83
N LEU A 151 -13.15 -12.13 -38.96
CA LEU A 151 -12.88 -12.23 -37.52
C LEU A 151 -12.06 -13.48 -37.24
N GLU A 152 -10.97 -13.29 -36.52
CA GLU A 152 -10.07 -14.34 -36.06
C GLU A 152 -9.92 -14.26 -34.55
N LYS A 153 -9.90 -15.44 -33.90
CA LYS A 153 -9.70 -15.57 -32.47
C LYS A 153 -8.42 -16.35 -32.22
N LEU A 154 -7.46 -15.71 -31.54
CA LEU A 154 -6.20 -16.29 -31.14
C LEU A 154 -6.30 -16.79 -29.69
N ALA A 155 -5.90 -18.03 -29.47
CA ALA A 155 -5.81 -18.62 -28.16
C ALA A 155 -4.48 -18.26 -27.47
N TRP A 156 -4.38 -18.57 -26.18
CA TRP A 156 -3.17 -18.35 -25.39
C TRP A 156 -1.92 -18.98 -26.03
N THR A 157 -2.06 -20.20 -26.54
CA THR A 157 -0.98 -20.93 -27.25
C THR A 157 -0.48 -20.19 -28.49
N ASP A 158 -1.39 -19.58 -29.25
CA ASP A 158 -1.06 -18.79 -30.43
C ASP A 158 -0.33 -17.50 -30.04
N LEU A 159 -0.84 -16.82 -29.00
CA LEU A 159 -0.26 -15.60 -28.45
C LEU A 159 1.11 -15.83 -27.80
N ARG A 160 1.39 -17.02 -27.30
CA ARG A 160 2.70 -17.41 -26.74
C ARG A 160 3.60 -18.07 -27.75
N GLN A 161 3.10 -18.39 -28.95
CA GLN A 161 3.83 -19.16 -30.00
C GLN A 161 4.37 -20.48 -29.47
N GLN A 162 3.67 -21.10 -28.56
CA GLN A 162 4.06 -22.36 -27.92
C GLN A 162 2.82 -23.23 -27.70
N ALA A 163 2.83 -24.44 -28.24
CA ALA A 163 1.68 -25.37 -28.26
C ALA A 163 1.16 -25.71 -26.85
N ASP A 164 2.06 -25.83 -25.88
CA ASP A 164 1.72 -26.19 -24.49
C ASP A 164 2.06 -25.03 -23.54
N ALA A 165 1.86 -23.77 -23.97
CA ALA A 165 2.14 -22.62 -23.13
C ALA A 165 1.33 -22.67 -21.83
N PRO A 166 1.95 -22.79 -20.65
CA PRO A 166 1.24 -22.74 -19.39
C PRO A 166 0.67 -21.35 -19.19
N GLY A 167 -0.53 -21.25 -18.60
CA GLY A 167 -1.07 -19.97 -18.16
C GLY A 167 -0.17 -19.35 -17.10
N VAL A 168 -0.19 -18.04 -16.98
CA VAL A 168 0.56 -17.30 -15.94
C VAL A 168 -0.08 -17.59 -14.59
N GLY A 169 0.74 -18.02 -13.61
CA GLY A 169 0.25 -18.32 -12.26
C GLY A 169 -0.05 -17.05 -11.49
N TYR A 170 -1.08 -17.09 -10.64
CA TYR A 170 -1.38 -16.05 -9.66
C TYR A 170 -1.70 -16.66 -8.29
N SER A 171 -1.40 -15.91 -7.21
CA SER A 171 -1.70 -16.36 -5.84
C SER A 171 -1.76 -15.15 -4.91
N PHE A 172 -2.95 -14.69 -4.55
CA PHE A 172 -3.13 -13.47 -3.75
C PHE A 172 -4.31 -13.53 -2.80
N LYS A 173 -4.30 -12.61 -1.84
CA LYS A 173 -5.36 -12.47 -0.83
C LYS A 173 -6.31 -11.31 -1.11
N TYR A 174 -5.80 -10.20 -1.62
CA TYR A 174 -6.57 -8.96 -1.85
C TYR A 174 -6.51 -8.51 -3.29
N PHE A 175 -5.31 -8.31 -3.82
CA PHE A 175 -5.05 -7.98 -5.20
C PHE A 175 -3.66 -8.48 -5.61
N GLU A 176 -3.46 -8.64 -6.91
CA GLU A 176 -2.17 -8.97 -7.52
C GLU A 176 -2.12 -8.37 -8.92
N GLN A 177 -0.94 -7.93 -9.32
CA GLN A 177 -0.64 -7.58 -10.70
C GLN A 177 0.09 -8.74 -11.36
N VAL A 178 -0.49 -9.26 -12.43
CA VAL A 178 0.07 -10.35 -13.23
C VAL A 178 0.53 -9.78 -14.55
N GLU A 179 1.77 -10.03 -14.90
CA GLU A 179 2.45 -9.50 -16.08
C GLU A 179 2.92 -10.61 -16.98
N GLY A 180 3.09 -10.29 -18.25
CA GLY A 180 3.65 -11.21 -19.22
C GLY A 180 3.66 -10.65 -20.63
N ASP A 181 4.23 -11.41 -21.55
CA ASP A 181 4.39 -11.00 -22.94
C ASP A 181 3.54 -11.89 -23.85
N VAL A 182 3.00 -11.28 -24.88
CA VAL A 182 2.21 -11.95 -25.92
C VAL A 182 2.62 -11.44 -27.29
N PHE A 183 2.43 -12.26 -28.31
CA PHE A 183 2.73 -11.92 -29.69
C PHE A 183 1.44 -11.74 -30.49
N VAL A 184 1.26 -10.57 -31.06
CA VAL A 184 0.17 -10.27 -31.96
C VAL A 184 0.69 -10.39 -33.40
N PRO A 185 0.19 -11.33 -34.21
CA PRO A 185 0.69 -11.54 -35.56
C PRO A 185 0.47 -10.30 -36.44
N ALA A 186 1.41 -10.03 -37.32
CA ALA A 186 1.30 -8.96 -38.30
C ALA A 186 0.06 -9.14 -39.19
N GLY A 187 -0.60 -8.04 -39.52
CA GLY A 187 -1.82 -8.04 -40.34
C GLY A 187 -3.12 -8.38 -39.59
N LEU A 188 -3.05 -8.70 -38.30
CA LEU A 188 -4.23 -8.76 -37.44
C LEU A 188 -4.50 -7.37 -36.85
N THR A 189 -5.71 -6.90 -36.99
CA THR A 189 -6.20 -5.68 -36.31
C THR A 189 -6.96 -6.11 -35.05
N PRO A 190 -6.36 -5.95 -33.85
CA PRO A 190 -7.00 -6.37 -32.62
C PRO A 190 -8.26 -5.54 -32.31
N VAL A 191 -9.29 -6.20 -31.80
CA VAL A 191 -10.59 -5.56 -31.43
C VAL A 191 -10.87 -5.74 -29.94
N ARG A 192 -10.62 -6.94 -29.41
CA ARG A 192 -10.98 -7.31 -28.03
C ARG A 192 -9.97 -8.26 -27.44
N VAL A 193 -9.66 -8.07 -26.17
CA VAL A 193 -8.88 -9.01 -25.36
C VAL A 193 -9.77 -9.56 -24.26
N THR A 194 -9.77 -10.86 -24.09
CA THR A 194 -10.48 -11.54 -23.01
C THR A 194 -9.47 -12.19 -22.06
N VAL A 195 -9.51 -11.82 -20.81
CA VAL A 195 -8.75 -12.45 -19.72
C VAL A 195 -9.58 -13.57 -19.16
N ARG A 196 -9.01 -14.77 -19.08
CA ARG A 196 -9.63 -15.94 -18.44
C ARG A 196 -8.80 -16.37 -17.24
N LEU A 197 -9.43 -16.41 -16.10
CA LEU A 197 -8.86 -16.90 -14.84
C LEU A 197 -9.44 -18.29 -14.57
N VAL A 198 -8.57 -19.25 -14.34
CA VAL A 198 -8.93 -20.62 -13.93
C VAL A 198 -8.38 -20.80 -12.51
N PRO A 199 -9.21 -20.56 -11.47
CA PRO A 199 -8.79 -20.75 -10.09
C PRO A 199 -8.62 -22.24 -9.78
N GLN A 200 -7.80 -22.58 -8.79
CA GLN A 200 -7.64 -23.96 -8.30
C GLN A 200 -8.94 -24.53 -7.74
N SER A 201 -9.81 -23.65 -7.21
CA SER A 201 -11.13 -24.02 -6.70
C SER A 201 -12.16 -22.99 -7.14
N GLY A 202 -13.29 -23.45 -7.69
CA GLY A 202 -14.38 -22.60 -8.17
C GLY A 202 -14.50 -22.55 -9.70
N ALA A 203 -15.41 -21.71 -10.19
CA ALA A 203 -15.66 -21.54 -11.61
C ALA A 203 -14.63 -20.61 -12.26
N ALA A 204 -14.33 -20.85 -13.53
CA ALA A 204 -13.52 -19.94 -14.33
C ALA A 204 -14.22 -18.57 -14.46
N VAL A 205 -13.43 -17.52 -14.44
CA VAL A 205 -13.88 -16.12 -14.60
C VAL A 205 -13.32 -15.57 -15.90
N GLU A 206 -14.17 -14.96 -16.71
CA GLU A 206 -13.80 -14.30 -17.95
C GLU A 206 -14.21 -12.83 -17.91
N GLN A 207 -13.30 -11.97 -18.32
CA GLN A 207 -13.54 -10.53 -18.46
C GLN A 207 -12.96 -10.05 -19.79
N SER A 208 -13.79 -9.36 -20.56
CA SER A 208 -13.39 -8.81 -21.87
C SER A 208 -13.16 -7.32 -21.79
N PHE A 209 -12.14 -6.86 -22.48
CA PHE A 209 -11.78 -5.46 -22.66
C PHE A 209 -11.69 -5.13 -24.14
N THR A 210 -12.08 -3.93 -24.55
CA THR A 210 -11.77 -3.48 -25.91
C THR A 210 -10.27 -3.25 -26.04
N TRP A 211 -9.72 -3.49 -27.23
CA TRP A 211 -8.30 -3.21 -27.47
C TRP A 211 -7.95 -1.74 -27.21
N ALA A 212 -8.82 -0.81 -27.61
CA ALA A 212 -8.65 0.61 -27.38
C ALA A 212 -8.59 0.96 -25.88
N ASP A 213 -9.39 0.32 -25.03
CA ASP A 213 -9.34 0.55 -23.59
C ASP A 213 -8.06 -0.03 -22.98
N ALA A 214 -7.66 -1.22 -23.40
CA ALA A 214 -6.46 -1.87 -22.91
C ALA A 214 -5.16 -1.12 -23.29
N THR A 215 -5.13 -0.40 -24.43
CA THR A 215 -3.96 0.34 -24.92
C THR A 215 -4.00 1.84 -24.66
N ARG A 216 -5.05 2.38 -24.05
CA ARG A 216 -5.28 3.83 -23.87
C ARG A 216 -4.12 4.53 -23.14
N GLU A 217 -3.56 3.94 -22.13
CA GLU A 217 -2.51 4.54 -21.31
C GLU A 217 -1.16 4.55 -22.05
N ALA A 218 -0.89 3.55 -22.87
CA ALA A 218 0.28 3.52 -23.75
C ALA A 218 0.25 4.65 -24.79
N ALA A 219 -0.92 4.96 -25.33
CA ALA A 219 -1.11 6.06 -26.28
C ALA A 219 -0.89 7.44 -25.64
N ALA A 220 -1.28 7.61 -24.37
CA ALA A 220 -1.07 8.85 -23.62
C ALA A 220 0.43 9.12 -23.36
N THR A 221 1.18 8.11 -22.96
CA THR A 221 2.63 8.22 -22.69
C THR A 221 3.42 8.54 -23.97
N THR A 222 3.05 7.97 -25.11
CA THR A 222 3.70 8.24 -26.39
C THR A 222 3.42 9.67 -26.88
N ALA A 223 2.20 10.19 -26.63
CA ALA A 223 1.84 11.55 -27.00
C ALA A 223 2.56 12.63 -26.14
N GLU A 224 2.90 12.31 -24.90
CA GLU A 224 3.63 13.20 -23.99
C GLU A 224 5.13 13.22 -24.29
N ALA A 225 5.72 12.08 -24.61
CA ALA A 225 7.12 11.98 -25.05
C ALA A 225 7.37 12.71 -26.40
N GLY A 226 6.41 12.72 -27.30
CA GLY A 226 6.50 13.46 -28.58
C GLY A 226 6.42 14.99 -28.43
N ARG A 227 5.89 15.50 -27.32
CA ARG A 227 5.80 16.96 -27.07
C ARG A 227 7.02 17.54 -26.37
N SER A 228 7.81 16.74 -25.70
CA SER A 228 9.03 17.18 -25.00
C SER A 228 10.28 17.19 -25.86
N GLY A 229 10.19 16.80 -27.14
CA GLY A 229 11.31 16.67 -28.10
C GLY A 229 11.34 17.72 -29.22
N THR A 230 10.58 18.84 -29.12
CA THR A 230 10.62 19.94 -30.12
C THR A 230 11.10 21.24 -29.50
#